data_06021afdbf29903f91aa3c72c0358e65
#
_entry.id   06021afdbf29903f91aa3c72c0358e65
#
_cell.length_a   1.000
_cell.length_b   1.000
_cell.length_c   1.000
_cell.angle_alpha   90.00
_cell.angle_beta   90.00
_cell.angle_gamma   90.00
#
_symmetry.space_group_name_H-M   'P 1'
#
loop_
_entity.id
_entity.type
_entity.pdbx_description
1 polymer ?
#
loop_
_entity_poly.entity_id
_entity_poly.type
_entity_poly.pdbx_seq_one_letter_code
_entity_poly.pdbx_strand_id
1 'polypeptide(L)'
;MFIQILPRCVIILIDEYDVPLKAAYEASRDHHNTYYQNMTSFLRSVLLSALKDNEYLERAVFTGCLRIAKESIFTGMNNFHVYSLMDPVSAVDFGFTQEEMDETLRYYHLEKDSPLIKEWYDGYSFGGVDIYNPWSTFQYLFNVLYGGVHQPQAFWVNTSDNSIVRYYLSHADAQMKDDFEQLMQGNSIKKRIKENLTYQDMDDRESIYSFLLYTGYLKAVQVLENLTFLLTIPNKEVKQVYEDCFYDYFKPLYQKTGEEFFQALLEENVMKAIELLNNILIESISYYDAKGSFYHGSLAGLLHNDRYELQSNHEAGRRRFDLALIPRLPFGTGIIIECKYSRKESDLFTKWRRESPRL
;
A
#
# COMPACT_ATOMS: atom_id res chain seq x y z
N MET A 1 -5.01 0.19 46.26
CA MET A 1 -4.30 -0.33 47.45
C MET A 1 -2.84 -0.77 47.18
N PHE A 2 -2.43 -0.91 45.92
CA PHE A 2 -1.01 -1.21 45.56
C PHE A 2 -0.15 0.03 45.38
N ILE A 3 -0.74 1.21 45.24
CA ILE A 3 -0.04 2.48 44.91
C ILE A 3 0.68 3.08 46.13
N GLN A 4 0.27 2.75 47.35
CA GLN A 4 0.93 3.24 48.55
C GLN A 4 2.31 2.63 48.86
N ILE A 5 2.78 1.66 48.06
CA ILE A 5 4.02 0.95 48.30
C ILE A 5 5.19 1.50 47.45
N LEU A 6 4.90 2.28 46.40
CA LEU A 6 5.92 2.85 45.53
C LEU A 6 6.15 4.34 45.88
N PRO A 7 7.31 4.70 46.49
CA PRO A 7 7.63 6.09 46.81
C PRO A 7 8.12 6.89 45.60
N ARG A 8 7.87 6.42 44.36
CA ARG A 8 8.35 7.04 43.13
C ARG A 8 7.21 7.16 42.12
N CYS A 9 7.24 8.23 41.33
CA CYS A 9 6.34 8.41 40.22
C CYS A 9 6.54 7.34 39.13
N VAL A 10 5.47 7.05 38.39
CA VAL A 10 5.42 6.00 37.37
C VAL A 10 5.45 6.63 35.99
N ILE A 11 6.22 6.06 35.09
CA ILE A 11 6.18 6.34 33.66
C ILE A 11 5.32 5.27 32.98
N ILE A 12 4.36 5.69 32.17
CA ILE A 12 3.47 4.80 31.42
C ILE A 12 3.88 4.86 29.95
N LEU A 13 4.24 3.71 29.37
CA LEU A 13 4.55 3.55 27.96
C LEU A 13 3.55 2.57 27.36
N ILE A 14 2.80 2.98 26.33
CA ILE A 14 1.87 2.12 25.59
C ILE A 14 2.16 2.24 24.13
N ASP A 15 2.55 1.11 23.54
CA ASP A 15 2.73 0.98 22.10
C ASP A 15 1.45 0.42 21.47
N GLU A 16 1.14 0.85 20.25
CA GLU A 16 -0.03 0.39 19.48
C GLU A 16 -1.36 0.51 20.26
N TYR A 17 -1.60 1.65 20.91
CA TYR A 17 -2.80 1.88 21.75
C TYR A 17 -4.12 1.69 21.00
N ASP A 18 -4.12 1.73 19.68
CA ASP A 18 -5.29 1.62 18.80
C ASP A 18 -5.59 0.17 18.35
N VAL A 19 -4.67 -0.78 18.53
CA VAL A 19 -4.86 -2.20 18.14
C VAL A 19 -6.10 -2.84 18.77
N PRO A 20 -6.42 -2.66 20.08
CA PRO A 20 -7.63 -3.21 20.65
C PRO A 20 -8.91 -2.66 20.00
N LEU A 21 -8.87 -1.41 19.54
CA LEU A 21 -10.00 -0.79 18.83
C LEU A 21 -10.16 -1.33 17.41
N LYS A 22 -9.05 -1.57 16.71
CA LYS A 22 -9.05 -2.25 15.40
C LYS A 22 -9.71 -3.62 15.52
N ALA A 23 -9.23 -4.45 16.43
CA ALA A 23 -9.78 -5.78 16.66
C ALA A 23 -11.27 -5.77 17.05
N ALA A 24 -11.68 -4.81 17.89
CA ALA A 24 -13.07 -4.66 18.27
C ALA A 24 -13.95 -4.20 17.10
N TYR A 25 -13.44 -3.34 16.22
CA TYR A 25 -14.13 -2.91 15.01
C TYR A 25 -14.32 -4.08 14.04
N GLU A 26 -13.27 -4.83 13.76
CA GLU A 26 -13.33 -6.01 12.89
C GLU A 26 -14.34 -7.05 13.38
N ALA A 27 -14.33 -7.35 14.68
CA ALA A 27 -15.30 -8.25 15.31
C ALA A 27 -16.74 -7.71 15.31
N SER A 28 -16.93 -6.40 15.15
CA SER A 28 -18.25 -5.77 15.13
C SER A 28 -18.86 -5.64 13.74
N ARG A 29 -18.06 -5.80 12.67
CA ARG A 29 -18.52 -5.57 11.29
C ARG A 29 -19.65 -6.47 10.85
N ASP A 30 -19.60 -7.75 11.24
CA ASP A 30 -20.58 -8.75 10.82
C ASP A 30 -21.83 -8.82 11.72
N HIS A 31 -21.80 -8.13 12.86
CA HIS A 31 -22.85 -8.16 13.83
C HIS A 31 -23.10 -6.74 14.35
N HIS A 32 -24.34 -6.28 14.39
CA HIS A 32 -24.75 -5.04 15.09
C HIS A 32 -24.52 -5.15 16.61
N ASN A 33 -23.28 -5.42 17.00
CA ASN A 33 -22.93 -5.59 18.39
C ASN A 33 -22.26 -4.30 18.92
N THR A 34 -22.39 -4.08 20.22
CA THR A 34 -21.85 -2.93 20.94
C THR A 34 -20.37 -3.13 21.35
N TYR A 35 -19.69 -4.14 20.80
CA TYR A 35 -18.35 -4.51 21.27
C TYR A 35 -17.33 -3.39 21.06
N TYR A 36 -17.37 -2.73 19.90
CA TYR A 36 -16.50 -1.57 19.64
C TYR A 36 -16.75 -0.42 20.62
N GLN A 37 -18.02 -0.08 20.90
CA GLN A 37 -18.37 0.96 21.86
C GLN A 37 -17.96 0.59 23.30
N ASN A 38 -18.11 -0.67 23.66
CA ASN A 38 -17.69 -1.18 24.97
C ASN A 38 -16.18 -1.12 25.14
N MET A 39 -15.41 -1.53 24.11
CA MET A 39 -13.95 -1.42 24.10
C MET A 39 -13.48 0.03 24.17
N THR A 40 -14.09 0.92 23.40
CA THR A 40 -13.84 2.37 23.46
C THR A 40 -14.09 2.94 24.85
N SER A 41 -15.20 2.57 25.46
CA SER A 41 -15.56 3.04 26.82
C SER A 41 -14.61 2.48 27.89
N PHE A 42 -14.21 1.23 27.75
CA PHE A 42 -13.22 0.58 28.64
C PHE A 42 -11.88 1.30 28.57
N LEU A 43 -11.31 1.45 27.36
CA LEU A 43 -10.01 2.12 27.16
C LEU A 43 -10.06 3.57 27.63
N ARG A 44 -11.15 4.29 27.36
CA ARG A 44 -11.35 5.65 27.90
C ARG A 44 -11.27 5.68 29.42
N SER A 45 -11.97 4.77 30.09
CA SER A 45 -11.97 4.71 31.55
C SER A 45 -10.59 4.42 32.13
N VAL A 46 -9.87 3.48 31.53
CA VAL A 46 -8.48 3.13 31.91
C VAL A 46 -7.56 4.32 31.73
N LEU A 47 -7.57 4.95 30.55
CA LEU A 47 -6.70 6.09 30.25
C LEU A 47 -7.03 7.32 31.09
N LEU A 48 -8.33 7.63 31.32
CA LEU A 48 -8.72 8.71 32.21
C LEU A 48 -8.18 8.49 33.62
N SER A 49 -8.33 7.29 34.17
CA SER A 49 -7.86 6.99 35.52
C SER A 49 -6.33 7.00 35.63
N ALA A 50 -5.64 6.64 34.57
CA ALA A 50 -4.18 6.60 34.54
C ALA A 50 -3.53 7.98 34.36
N LEU A 51 -4.17 8.85 33.56
CA LEU A 51 -3.53 10.10 33.08
C LEU A 51 -4.06 11.36 33.75
N LYS A 52 -5.36 11.39 34.12
CA LYS A 52 -5.98 12.60 34.62
C LYS A 52 -5.93 12.63 36.13
N ASP A 53 -5.47 13.76 36.67
CA ASP A 53 -5.39 14.02 38.11
C ASP A 53 -4.70 12.92 38.94
N ASN A 54 -3.72 12.22 38.29
CA ASN A 54 -2.95 11.15 38.90
C ASN A 54 -1.61 11.68 39.43
N GLU A 55 -1.51 11.90 40.74
CA GLU A 55 -0.35 12.42 41.45
C GLU A 55 0.88 11.48 41.39
N TYR A 56 0.67 10.22 41.03
CA TYR A 56 1.75 9.22 40.88
C TYR A 56 2.28 9.14 39.45
N LEU A 57 1.67 9.82 38.49
CA LEU A 57 2.14 9.82 37.10
C LEU A 57 3.22 10.88 36.90
N GLU A 58 4.40 10.43 36.49
CA GLU A 58 5.48 11.34 36.08
C GLU A 58 5.35 11.72 34.59
N ARG A 59 5.16 10.70 33.73
CA ARG A 59 5.06 10.88 32.28
C ARG A 59 4.30 9.71 31.64
N ALA A 60 3.65 9.97 30.52
CA ALA A 60 3.06 8.93 29.68
C ALA A 60 3.39 9.19 28.20
N VAL A 61 3.68 8.13 27.45
CA VAL A 61 3.88 8.15 26.00
C VAL A 61 3.05 7.03 25.39
N PHE A 62 2.27 7.38 24.37
CA PHE A 62 1.45 6.44 23.60
C PHE A 62 1.85 6.54 22.13
N THR A 63 2.01 5.38 21.49
CA THR A 63 2.20 5.29 20.05
C THR A 63 1.06 4.50 19.41
N GLY A 64 0.78 4.75 18.14
CA GLY A 64 -0.26 4.05 17.38
C GLY A 64 -0.32 4.56 15.94
N CYS A 65 -0.95 3.77 15.07
CA CYS A 65 -1.09 4.11 13.65
C CYS A 65 -2.07 5.26 13.40
N LEU A 66 -3.14 5.33 14.18
CA LEU A 66 -4.21 6.31 13.97
C LEU A 66 -4.29 7.30 15.12
N ARG A 67 -4.49 8.58 14.76
CA ARG A 67 -4.92 9.59 15.70
C ARG A 67 -6.42 9.43 15.93
N ILE A 68 -6.79 8.57 16.88
CA ILE A 68 -8.20 8.34 17.20
C ILE A 68 -8.80 9.60 17.81
N ALA A 69 -9.93 10.03 17.25
CA ALA A 69 -10.58 11.30 17.56
C ALA A 69 -10.82 11.49 19.06
N LYS A 70 -10.71 12.75 19.52
CA LYS A 70 -10.93 13.14 20.91
C LYS A 70 -12.30 12.69 21.46
N GLU A 71 -13.28 12.53 20.58
CA GLU A 71 -14.64 12.10 20.93
C GLU A 71 -14.77 10.63 21.28
N SER A 72 -13.69 9.85 21.17
CA SER A 72 -13.68 8.43 21.54
C SER A 72 -12.91 8.18 22.84
N ILE A 73 -11.69 7.66 22.76
CA ILE A 73 -10.92 7.27 23.97
C ILE A 73 -10.30 8.44 24.71
N PHE A 74 -10.01 9.56 24.03
CA PHE A 74 -9.37 10.75 24.63
C PHE A 74 -10.35 11.84 25.08
N THR A 75 -11.65 11.57 25.05
CA THR A 75 -12.66 12.53 25.54
C THR A 75 -12.46 12.83 27.03
N GLY A 76 -12.37 14.10 27.34
CA GLY A 76 -12.17 14.57 28.73
C GLY A 76 -10.70 14.64 29.17
N MET A 77 -9.75 14.27 28.32
CA MET A 77 -8.31 14.47 28.51
C MET A 77 -7.82 15.64 27.66
N ASN A 78 -7.13 16.59 28.29
CA ASN A 78 -6.59 17.79 27.64
C ASN A 78 -5.13 18.09 28.05
N ASN A 79 -4.49 17.15 28.73
CA ASN A 79 -3.17 17.29 29.33
C ASN A 79 -2.07 16.54 28.55
N PHE A 80 -2.27 16.30 27.26
CA PHE A 80 -1.27 15.67 26.39
C PHE A 80 -1.13 16.42 25.06
N HIS A 81 0.03 16.30 24.44
CA HIS A 81 0.30 16.71 23.08
C HIS A 81 0.20 15.52 22.14
N VAL A 82 -0.32 15.75 20.94
CA VAL A 82 -0.39 14.73 19.89
C VAL A 82 0.50 15.16 18.76
N TYR A 83 1.41 14.28 18.39
CA TYR A 83 2.27 14.42 17.22
C TYR A 83 1.83 13.41 16.17
N SER A 84 1.74 13.84 14.94
CA SER A 84 1.37 13.00 13.80
C SER A 84 2.54 12.90 12.82
N LEU A 85 2.41 12.05 11.83
CA LEU A 85 3.40 11.94 10.77
C LEU A 85 3.58 13.26 9.96
N MET A 86 2.66 14.23 10.12
CA MET A 86 2.76 15.55 9.49
C MET A 86 3.57 16.55 10.30
N ASP A 87 3.83 16.27 11.58
CA ASP A 87 4.56 17.15 12.47
C ASP A 87 6.08 17.00 12.28
N PRO A 88 6.85 18.10 12.27
CA PRO A 88 8.30 18.01 12.16
C PRO A 88 8.97 17.48 13.43
N VAL A 89 8.26 17.50 14.55
CA VAL A 89 8.74 16.94 15.81
C VAL A 89 8.81 15.43 15.69
N SER A 90 9.95 14.85 16.02
CA SER A 90 10.20 13.39 15.90
C SER A 90 10.15 12.84 14.47
N ALA A 91 10.26 13.68 13.45
CA ALA A 91 10.25 13.25 12.05
C ALA A 91 11.36 12.24 11.70
N VAL A 92 12.45 12.24 12.45
CA VAL A 92 13.62 11.37 12.24
C VAL A 92 13.76 10.25 13.26
N ASP A 93 12.80 10.12 14.20
CA ASP A 93 12.93 9.17 15.32
C ASP A 93 12.36 7.77 15.00
N PHE A 94 11.55 7.64 13.94
CA PHE A 94 10.78 6.43 13.63
C PHE A 94 11.16 5.76 12.31
N GLY A 95 12.34 6.01 11.78
CA GLY A 95 12.85 5.41 10.55
C GLY A 95 14.30 5.76 10.35
N PHE A 96 14.92 5.29 9.27
CA PHE A 96 16.28 5.68 8.93
C PHE A 96 16.26 6.88 7.99
N THR A 97 17.06 7.89 8.34
CA THR A 97 17.39 9.00 7.45
C THR A 97 18.34 8.55 6.34
N GLN A 98 18.47 9.37 5.29
CA GLN A 98 19.45 9.12 4.24
C GLN A 98 20.89 9.06 4.79
N GLU A 99 21.22 9.91 5.77
CA GLU A 99 22.54 9.95 6.38
C GLU A 99 22.86 8.65 7.13
N GLU A 100 21.94 8.15 7.95
CA GLU A 100 22.08 6.89 8.67
C GLU A 100 22.18 5.69 7.73
N MET A 101 21.42 5.72 6.61
CA MET A 101 21.55 4.70 5.58
C MET A 101 22.90 4.73 4.89
N ASP A 102 23.41 5.90 4.53
CA ASP A 102 24.71 6.04 3.90
C ASP A 102 25.85 5.57 4.83
N GLU A 103 25.74 5.84 6.14
CA GLU A 103 26.67 5.32 7.15
C GLU A 103 26.60 3.80 7.27
N THR A 104 25.39 3.25 7.33
CA THR A 104 25.15 1.81 7.42
C THR A 104 25.71 1.08 6.19
N LEU A 105 25.42 1.57 4.99
CA LEU A 105 25.89 0.98 3.74
C LEU A 105 27.42 1.05 3.62
N ARG A 106 28.03 2.14 4.07
CA ARG A 106 29.49 2.28 4.10
C ARG A 106 30.12 1.29 5.08
N TYR A 107 29.52 1.10 6.25
CA TYR A 107 30.00 0.15 7.23
C TYR A 107 30.03 -1.30 6.71
N TYR A 108 29.02 -1.67 5.93
CA TYR A 108 28.89 -3.02 5.35
C TYR A 108 29.48 -3.14 3.93
N HIS A 109 30.07 -2.08 3.37
CA HIS A 109 30.60 -2.02 1.99
C HIS A 109 29.55 -2.30 0.91
N LEU A 110 28.33 -1.79 1.12
CA LEU A 110 27.15 -1.96 0.25
C LEU A 110 26.70 -0.67 -0.43
N GLU A 111 27.59 0.32 -0.59
CA GLU A 111 27.25 1.63 -1.18
C GLU A 111 26.65 1.53 -2.58
N LYS A 112 27.00 0.47 -3.30
CA LYS A 112 26.48 0.20 -4.65
C LYS A 112 24.98 -0.09 -4.65
N ASP A 113 24.44 -0.60 -3.55
CA ASP A 113 23.03 -0.97 -3.41
C ASP A 113 22.17 0.23 -3.00
N SER A 114 22.78 1.39 -2.65
CA SER A 114 22.07 2.58 -2.20
C SER A 114 20.93 3.01 -3.13
N PRO A 115 21.09 3.11 -4.46
CA PRO A 115 19.99 3.50 -5.34
C PRO A 115 18.83 2.49 -5.32
N LEU A 116 19.14 1.20 -5.21
CA LEU A 116 18.17 0.13 -5.18
C LEU A 116 17.37 0.14 -3.88
N ILE A 117 18.06 0.27 -2.74
CA ILE A 117 17.45 0.35 -1.41
C ILE A 117 16.58 1.60 -1.32
N LYS A 118 17.03 2.73 -1.87
CA LYS A 118 16.27 3.97 -1.92
C LYS A 118 14.97 3.80 -2.69
N GLU A 119 15.01 3.20 -3.86
CA GLU A 119 13.84 3.00 -4.71
C GLU A 119 12.80 2.08 -4.07
N TRP A 120 13.24 1.10 -3.28
CA TRP A 120 12.37 0.10 -2.69
C TRP A 120 11.85 0.45 -1.30
N TYR A 121 12.64 1.09 -0.44
CA TYR A 121 12.35 1.19 0.99
C TYR A 121 12.34 2.61 1.55
N ASP A 122 12.76 3.60 0.75
CA ASP A 122 12.68 5.02 1.10
C ASP A 122 11.30 5.59 0.73
N GLY A 123 11.07 6.84 1.16
CA GLY A 123 9.99 7.67 0.65
C GLY A 123 8.75 7.72 1.53
N TYR A 124 8.82 7.23 2.77
CA TYR A 124 7.85 7.62 3.80
C TYR A 124 8.19 9.03 4.27
N SER A 125 7.25 9.97 4.15
CA SER A 125 7.51 11.37 4.47
C SER A 125 6.93 11.73 5.84
N PHE A 126 7.80 11.96 6.82
CA PHE A 126 7.45 12.37 8.18
C PHE A 126 7.89 13.82 8.41
N GLY A 127 6.94 14.72 8.70
CA GLY A 127 7.26 16.14 8.92
C GLY A 127 8.03 16.80 7.78
N GLY A 128 7.93 16.26 6.55
CA GLY A 128 8.67 16.73 5.37
C GLY A 128 10.04 16.10 5.18
N VAL A 129 10.44 15.13 6.01
CA VAL A 129 11.68 14.36 5.87
C VAL A 129 11.36 12.99 5.29
N ASP A 130 12.07 12.58 4.24
CA ASP A 130 11.94 11.23 3.68
C ASP A 130 12.69 10.23 4.57
N ILE A 131 12.03 9.13 4.89
CA ILE A 131 12.45 8.12 5.85
C ILE A 131 12.37 6.73 5.21
N TYR A 132 13.40 5.92 5.44
CA TYR A 132 13.41 4.50 5.07
C TYR A 132 12.65 3.65 6.07
N ASN A 133 11.94 2.64 5.59
CA ASN A 133 11.31 1.64 6.43
C ASN A 133 12.40 0.77 7.11
N PRO A 134 12.53 0.79 8.44
CA PRO A 134 13.58 0.04 9.13
C PRO A 134 13.48 -1.46 8.93
N TRP A 135 12.27 -2.03 9.01
CA TRP A 135 12.05 -3.46 8.86
C TRP A 135 12.52 -3.97 7.50
N SER A 136 12.02 -3.36 6.42
CA SER A 136 12.33 -3.79 5.06
C SER A 136 13.80 -3.59 4.73
N THR A 137 14.37 -2.49 5.19
CA THR A 137 15.80 -2.20 5.04
C THR A 137 16.66 -3.25 5.75
N PHE A 138 16.34 -3.61 7.00
CA PHE A 138 17.07 -4.65 7.73
C PHE A 138 16.94 -6.02 7.09
N GLN A 139 15.77 -6.39 6.61
CA GLN A 139 15.57 -7.66 5.90
C GLN A 139 16.40 -7.73 4.63
N TYR A 140 16.47 -6.64 3.86
CA TYR A 140 17.35 -6.56 2.70
C TYR A 140 18.82 -6.76 3.09
N LEU A 141 19.31 -5.98 4.05
CA LEU A 141 20.70 -6.06 4.52
C LEU A 141 21.02 -7.47 5.04
N PHE A 142 20.10 -8.09 5.79
CA PHE A 142 20.26 -9.46 6.26
C PHE A 142 20.40 -10.45 5.10
N ASN A 143 19.56 -10.35 4.07
CA ASN A 143 19.64 -11.23 2.90
C ASN A 143 20.93 -11.06 2.12
N VAL A 144 21.44 -9.84 2.00
CA VAL A 144 22.74 -9.57 1.35
C VAL A 144 23.89 -10.13 2.17
N LEU A 145 23.94 -9.82 3.46
CA LEU A 145 25.08 -10.17 4.34
C LEU A 145 25.21 -11.68 4.59
N TYR A 146 24.08 -12.36 4.74
CA TYR A 146 24.07 -13.81 5.08
C TYR A 146 23.72 -14.71 3.91
N GLY A 147 22.97 -14.23 2.92
CA GLY A 147 22.56 -14.99 1.75
C GLY A 147 23.27 -14.61 0.46
N GLY A 148 23.98 -13.50 0.40
CA GLY A 148 24.58 -12.95 -0.83
C GLY A 148 23.56 -12.55 -1.89
N VAL A 149 22.29 -12.31 -1.48
CA VAL A 149 21.18 -12.02 -2.40
C VAL A 149 20.92 -10.51 -2.43
N HIS A 150 21.35 -9.86 -3.53
CA HIS A 150 21.15 -8.42 -3.76
C HIS A 150 19.83 -8.12 -4.48
N GLN A 151 18.79 -8.93 -4.25
CA GLN A 151 17.47 -8.74 -4.84
C GLN A 151 16.49 -8.21 -3.78
N PRO A 152 15.93 -7.01 -3.95
CA PRO A 152 14.93 -6.48 -3.04
C PRO A 152 13.61 -7.24 -3.18
N GLN A 153 12.85 -7.26 -2.10
CA GLN A 153 11.55 -7.91 -2.01
C GLN A 153 10.61 -7.04 -1.17
N ALA A 154 9.32 -7.26 -1.32
CA ALA A 154 8.32 -6.60 -0.49
C ALA A 154 8.20 -7.30 0.87
N PHE A 155 9.09 -6.97 1.80
CA PHE A 155 9.16 -7.59 3.13
C PHE A 155 8.02 -7.16 4.05
N TRP A 156 7.64 -5.88 3.98
CA TRP A 156 6.57 -5.32 4.80
C TRP A 156 5.21 -5.91 4.48
N VAL A 157 4.96 -6.26 3.22
CA VAL A 157 3.72 -6.93 2.76
C VAL A 157 3.41 -8.19 3.54
N ASN A 158 4.44 -8.93 3.92
CA ASN A 158 4.29 -10.21 4.62
C ASN A 158 4.05 -10.04 6.13
N THR A 159 4.25 -8.84 6.67
CA THR A 159 4.10 -8.55 8.10
C THR A 159 2.87 -7.70 8.40
N SER A 160 2.41 -6.90 7.44
CA SER A 160 1.24 -6.05 7.58
C SER A 160 -0.03 -6.73 7.06
N ASP A 161 -1.13 -6.45 7.72
CA ASP A 161 -2.45 -6.87 7.25
C ASP A 161 -2.90 -5.96 6.10
N ASN A 162 -2.68 -6.41 4.85
CA ASN A 162 -3.10 -5.70 3.64
C ASN A 162 -4.63 -5.73 3.40
N SER A 163 -5.40 -6.22 4.37
CA SER A 163 -6.87 -6.30 4.31
C SER A 163 -7.52 -4.94 4.04
N ILE A 164 -6.92 -3.85 4.52
CA ILE A 164 -7.41 -2.49 4.28
C ILE A 164 -7.39 -2.15 2.79
N VAL A 165 -6.25 -2.35 2.10
CA VAL A 165 -6.14 -2.05 0.66
C VAL A 165 -7.08 -2.94 -0.14
N ARG A 166 -7.13 -4.24 0.18
CA ARG A 166 -8.04 -5.20 -0.45
C ARG A 166 -9.51 -4.81 -0.26
N TYR A 167 -9.87 -4.42 0.96
CA TYR A 167 -11.22 -3.99 1.27
C TYR A 167 -11.63 -2.78 0.44
N TYR A 168 -10.80 -1.75 0.39
CA TYR A 168 -11.11 -0.54 -0.37
C TYR A 168 -11.15 -0.78 -1.87
N LEU A 169 -10.27 -1.62 -2.42
CA LEU A 169 -10.32 -2.01 -3.82
C LEU A 169 -11.61 -2.75 -4.16
N SER A 170 -12.07 -3.67 -3.29
CA SER A 170 -13.29 -4.44 -3.52
C SER A 170 -14.57 -3.60 -3.45
N HIS A 171 -14.53 -2.45 -2.76
CA HIS A 171 -15.66 -1.53 -2.60
C HIS A 171 -15.44 -0.19 -3.34
N ALA A 172 -14.39 -0.10 -4.17
CA ALA A 172 -14.04 1.11 -4.90
C ALA A 172 -15.11 1.45 -5.96
N ASP A 173 -15.59 2.68 -5.92
CA ASP A 173 -16.37 3.23 -7.03
C ASP A 173 -15.47 3.68 -8.19
N ALA A 174 -16.09 4.21 -9.25
CA ALA A 174 -15.38 4.65 -10.45
C ALA A 174 -14.28 5.69 -10.16
N GLN A 175 -14.54 6.65 -9.28
CA GLN A 175 -13.57 7.69 -8.94
C GLN A 175 -12.38 7.12 -8.14
N MET A 176 -12.63 6.25 -7.20
CA MET A 176 -11.56 5.58 -6.46
C MET A 176 -10.70 4.69 -7.36
N LYS A 177 -11.32 4.00 -8.31
CA LYS A 177 -10.58 3.20 -9.30
C LYS A 177 -9.67 4.07 -10.15
N ASP A 178 -10.15 5.24 -10.63
CA ASP A 178 -9.31 6.21 -11.37
C ASP A 178 -8.16 6.75 -10.51
N ASP A 179 -8.42 7.06 -9.25
CA ASP A 179 -7.39 7.50 -8.30
C ASP A 179 -6.30 6.43 -8.10
N PHE A 180 -6.69 5.18 -7.86
CA PHE A 180 -5.72 4.08 -7.71
C PHE A 180 -4.94 3.83 -9.01
N GLU A 181 -5.59 3.95 -10.15
CA GLU A 181 -4.92 3.84 -11.44
C GLU A 181 -3.87 4.94 -11.63
N GLN A 182 -4.19 6.19 -11.32
CA GLN A 182 -3.22 7.28 -11.37
C GLN A 182 -2.03 7.03 -10.44
N LEU A 183 -2.28 6.56 -9.23
CA LEU A 183 -1.24 6.21 -8.27
C LEU A 183 -0.32 5.09 -8.80
N MET A 184 -0.89 4.05 -9.42
CA MET A 184 -0.13 2.95 -10.01
C MET A 184 0.74 3.39 -11.21
N GLN A 185 0.31 4.42 -11.96
CA GLN A 185 1.09 5.06 -13.03
C GLN A 185 2.22 5.94 -12.50
N GLY A 186 2.33 6.12 -11.17
CA GLY A 186 3.29 7.02 -10.54
C GLY A 186 2.85 8.48 -10.50
N ASN A 187 1.59 8.77 -10.82
CA ASN A 187 1.03 10.11 -10.70
C ASN A 187 0.61 10.38 -9.26
N SER A 188 0.45 11.67 -8.94
CA SER A 188 -0.10 12.09 -7.65
C SER A 188 -1.60 12.38 -7.78
N ILE A 189 -2.35 12.08 -6.72
CA ILE A 189 -3.76 12.43 -6.59
C ILE A 189 -3.93 13.55 -5.57
N LYS A 190 -4.93 14.42 -5.78
CA LYS A 190 -5.25 15.51 -4.87
C LYS A 190 -6.40 15.10 -3.95
N LYS A 191 -6.14 15.01 -2.63
CA LYS A 191 -7.15 14.60 -1.65
C LYS A 191 -7.08 15.45 -0.38
N ARG A 192 -8.24 15.63 0.25
CA ARG A 192 -8.34 16.21 1.58
C ARG A 192 -8.08 15.12 2.62
N ILE A 193 -7.30 15.45 3.65
CA ILE A 193 -6.90 14.53 4.71
C ILE A 193 -7.56 14.94 6.02
N LYS A 194 -8.17 13.99 6.70
CA LYS A 194 -8.71 14.15 8.05
C LYS A 194 -7.62 13.82 9.06
N GLU A 195 -7.32 14.75 9.97
CA GLU A 195 -6.30 14.51 11.01
C GLU A 195 -6.78 13.53 12.10
N ASN A 196 -8.07 13.55 12.39
CA ASN A 196 -8.66 12.69 13.39
C ASN A 196 -9.55 11.66 12.71
N LEU A 197 -9.28 10.40 12.96
CA LEU A 197 -10.01 9.27 12.39
C LEU A 197 -10.44 8.32 13.49
N THR A 198 -11.57 7.67 13.29
CA THR A 198 -11.98 6.49 14.04
C THR A 198 -12.11 5.31 13.09
N TYR A 199 -12.08 4.08 13.59
CA TYR A 199 -12.34 2.92 12.73
C TYR A 199 -13.75 2.93 12.12
N GLN A 200 -14.70 3.62 12.74
CA GLN A 200 -16.05 3.82 12.18
C GLN A 200 -16.07 4.74 10.95
N ASP A 201 -15.06 5.59 10.80
CA ASP A 201 -14.92 6.45 9.62
C ASP A 201 -14.39 5.70 8.39
N MET A 202 -14.00 4.42 8.52
CA MET A 202 -13.45 3.63 7.42
C MET A 202 -14.42 3.44 6.26
N ASP A 203 -15.72 3.54 6.51
CA ASP A 203 -16.74 3.44 5.46
C ASP A 203 -16.97 4.76 4.71
N ASP A 204 -16.37 5.87 5.19
CA ASP A 204 -16.46 7.17 4.55
C ASP A 204 -15.34 7.36 3.52
N ARG A 205 -15.72 7.72 2.30
CA ARG A 205 -14.82 7.88 1.15
C ARG A 205 -13.65 8.84 1.40
N GLU A 206 -13.89 9.99 2.05
CA GLU A 206 -12.83 10.95 2.34
C GLU A 206 -11.83 10.41 3.37
N SER A 207 -12.29 9.56 4.27
CA SER A 207 -11.46 8.95 5.31
C SER A 207 -10.50 7.89 4.77
N ILE A 208 -10.83 7.22 3.68
CA ILE A 208 -10.02 6.16 3.07
C ILE A 208 -8.60 6.64 2.77
N TYR A 209 -8.47 7.79 2.10
CA TYR A 209 -7.15 8.32 1.74
C TYR A 209 -6.35 8.76 2.98
N SER A 210 -7.04 9.19 4.02
CA SER A 210 -6.42 9.51 5.29
C SER A 210 -5.90 8.24 5.99
N PHE A 211 -6.68 7.15 5.98
CA PHE A 211 -6.22 5.85 6.46
C PHE A 211 -5.00 5.36 5.69
N LEU A 212 -5.05 5.37 4.36
CA LEU A 212 -3.93 4.94 3.51
C LEU A 212 -2.66 5.77 3.74
N LEU A 213 -2.82 7.06 4.02
CA LEU A 213 -1.70 7.94 4.37
C LEU A 213 -1.10 7.60 5.74
N TYR A 214 -1.93 7.52 6.80
CA TYR A 214 -1.44 7.27 8.16
C TYR A 214 -0.92 5.85 8.36
N THR A 215 -1.39 4.89 7.56
CA THR A 215 -0.90 3.50 7.60
C THR A 215 0.27 3.24 6.64
N GLY A 216 0.77 4.26 5.93
CA GLY A 216 1.97 4.15 5.10
C GLY A 216 1.74 3.62 3.68
N TYR A 217 0.50 3.41 3.25
CA TYR A 217 0.21 3.02 1.87
C TYR A 217 0.28 4.20 0.89
N LEU A 218 0.16 5.42 1.38
CA LEU A 218 0.37 6.65 0.62
C LEU A 218 1.36 7.55 1.36
N LYS A 219 2.01 8.45 0.62
CA LYS A 219 2.79 9.56 1.18
C LYS A 219 2.26 10.90 0.67
N ALA A 220 2.42 11.95 1.47
CA ALA A 220 2.18 13.32 1.08
C ALA A 220 3.44 13.90 0.42
N VAL A 221 3.36 14.29 -0.86
CA VAL A 221 4.47 14.94 -1.58
C VAL A 221 4.40 16.46 -1.52
N GLN A 222 3.21 17.00 -1.30
CA GLN A 222 3.00 18.43 -1.16
C GLN A 222 1.76 18.71 -0.31
N VAL A 223 1.89 19.68 0.59
CA VAL A 223 0.77 20.25 1.35
C VAL A 223 0.20 21.41 0.56
N LEU A 224 -1.10 21.39 0.33
CA LEU A 224 -1.86 22.45 -0.30
C LEU A 224 -2.73 23.17 0.75
N GLU A 225 -3.58 24.08 0.32
CA GLU A 225 -4.49 24.79 1.22
C GLU A 225 -5.58 23.86 1.80
N ASN A 226 -6.10 24.18 2.98
CA ASN A 226 -7.26 23.55 3.60
C ASN A 226 -7.14 22.03 3.82
N LEU A 227 -6.01 21.57 4.40
CA LEU A 227 -5.75 20.14 4.66
C LEU A 227 -5.85 19.26 3.39
N THR A 228 -5.56 19.84 2.24
CA THR A 228 -5.49 19.14 0.97
C THR A 228 -4.05 18.84 0.63
N PHE A 229 -3.80 17.61 0.18
CA PHE A 229 -2.47 17.11 -0.11
C PHE A 229 -2.40 16.51 -1.51
N LEU A 230 -1.23 16.56 -2.12
CA LEU A 230 -0.87 15.68 -3.22
C LEU A 230 -0.29 14.39 -2.63
N LEU A 231 -0.94 13.28 -2.94
CA LEU A 231 -0.59 11.96 -2.43
C LEU A 231 -0.04 11.09 -3.55
N THR A 232 0.94 10.25 -3.23
CA THR A 232 1.48 9.24 -4.15
C THR A 232 1.82 7.96 -3.39
N ILE A 233 2.10 6.87 -4.10
CA ILE A 233 2.67 5.65 -3.51
C ILE A 233 4.11 5.95 -3.09
N PRO A 234 4.54 5.59 -1.86
CA PRO A 234 5.85 5.99 -1.35
C PRO A 234 7.03 5.38 -2.12
N ASN A 235 6.98 4.10 -2.45
CA ASN A 235 8.11 3.35 -3.01
C ASN A 235 7.66 2.09 -3.77
N LYS A 236 8.63 1.33 -4.30
CA LYS A 236 8.35 0.11 -5.07
C LYS A 236 7.77 -1.02 -4.22
N GLU A 237 8.18 -1.14 -2.96
CA GLU A 237 7.64 -2.15 -2.05
C GLU A 237 6.12 -1.98 -1.89
N VAL A 238 5.67 -0.78 -1.56
CA VAL A 238 4.23 -0.48 -1.42
C VAL A 238 3.51 -0.57 -2.76
N LYS A 239 4.16 -0.18 -3.86
CA LYS A 239 3.57 -0.35 -5.20
C LYS A 239 3.26 -1.82 -5.49
N GLN A 240 4.14 -2.73 -5.12
CA GLN A 240 3.89 -4.16 -5.29
C GLN A 240 2.68 -4.63 -4.47
N VAL A 241 2.46 -4.08 -3.26
CA VAL A 241 1.23 -4.38 -2.49
C VAL A 241 -0.02 -4.04 -3.28
N TYR A 242 -0.06 -2.87 -3.90
CA TYR A 242 -1.20 -2.48 -4.74
C TYR A 242 -1.36 -3.43 -5.93
N GLU A 243 -0.27 -3.77 -6.61
CA GLU A 243 -0.28 -4.72 -7.75
C GLU A 243 -0.84 -6.07 -7.33
N ASP A 244 -0.40 -6.62 -6.20
CA ASP A 244 -0.85 -7.90 -5.67
C ASP A 244 -2.33 -7.86 -5.23
N CYS A 245 -2.76 -6.76 -4.59
CA CYS A 245 -4.16 -6.58 -4.20
C CYS A 245 -5.09 -6.45 -5.40
N PHE A 246 -4.68 -5.74 -6.45
CA PHE A 246 -5.40 -5.67 -7.72
C PHE A 246 -5.50 -7.04 -8.38
N TYR A 247 -4.39 -7.76 -8.42
CA TYR A 247 -4.33 -9.12 -8.94
C TYR A 247 -5.32 -10.04 -8.22
N ASP A 248 -5.28 -10.07 -6.88
CA ASP A 248 -6.18 -10.91 -6.08
C ASP A 248 -7.67 -10.54 -6.27
N TYR A 249 -7.97 -9.25 -6.47
CA TYR A 249 -9.34 -8.78 -6.73
C TYR A 249 -9.88 -9.31 -8.06
N PHE A 250 -9.06 -9.33 -9.12
CA PHE A 250 -9.49 -9.76 -10.44
C PHE A 250 -9.42 -11.28 -10.64
N LYS A 251 -8.59 -11.99 -9.87
CA LYS A 251 -8.40 -13.43 -10.00
C LYS A 251 -9.70 -14.26 -9.98
N PRO A 252 -10.66 -14.07 -9.07
CA PRO A 252 -11.91 -14.81 -9.08
C PRO A 252 -12.79 -14.53 -10.31
N LEU A 253 -12.75 -13.29 -10.82
CA LEU A 253 -13.51 -12.87 -12.00
C LEU A 253 -13.01 -13.57 -13.28
N TYR A 254 -11.73 -13.94 -13.31
CA TYR A 254 -11.05 -14.40 -14.52
C TYR A 254 -10.65 -15.87 -14.53
N GLN A 255 -10.85 -16.63 -13.43
CA GLN A 255 -10.32 -17.99 -13.34
C GLN A 255 -10.74 -18.90 -14.50
N LYS A 256 -12.00 -18.89 -14.91
CA LYS A 256 -12.50 -19.74 -16.01
C LYS A 256 -12.17 -19.12 -17.38
N THR A 257 -12.47 -17.85 -17.55
CA THR A 257 -12.30 -17.14 -18.83
C THR A 257 -10.81 -16.91 -19.13
N GLY A 258 -9.97 -16.81 -18.10
CA GLY A 258 -8.51 -16.70 -18.22
C GLY A 258 -7.87 -17.94 -18.81
N GLU A 259 -8.27 -19.12 -18.37
CA GLU A 259 -7.77 -20.39 -18.96
C GLU A 259 -8.16 -20.50 -20.44
N GLU A 260 -9.41 -20.15 -20.79
CA GLU A 260 -9.88 -20.17 -22.19
C GLU A 260 -9.14 -19.13 -23.05
N PHE A 261 -8.92 -17.93 -22.51
CA PHE A 261 -8.14 -16.87 -23.18
C PHE A 261 -6.68 -17.29 -23.41
N PHE A 262 -6.04 -17.82 -22.37
CA PHE A 262 -4.68 -18.30 -22.43
C PHE A 262 -4.53 -19.45 -23.46
N GLN A 263 -5.47 -20.38 -23.48
CA GLN A 263 -5.49 -21.45 -24.45
C GLN A 263 -5.67 -20.92 -25.89
N ALA A 264 -6.53 -19.91 -26.08
CA ALA A 264 -6.71 -19.26 -27.37
C ALA A 264 -5.43 -18.57 -27.87
N LEU A 265 -4.62 -17.99 -26.94
CA LEU A 265 -3.31 -17.43 -27.30
C LEU A 265 -2.32 -18.51 -27.73
N LEU A 266 -2.27 -19.65 -27.03
CA LEU A 266 -1.37 -20.77 -27.39
C LEU A 266 -1.74 -21.41 -28.73
N GLU A 267 -3.05 -21.43 -29.06
CA GLU A 267 -3.58 -21.95 -30.31
C GLU A 267 -3.52 -20.94 -31.46
N GLU A 268 -2.97 -19.75 -31.23
CA GLU A 268 -2.94 -18.64 -32.17
C GLU A 268 -4.34 -18.23 -32.68
N ASN A 269 -5.40 -18.54 -31.91
CA ASN A 269 -6.77 -18.19 -32.23
C ASN A 269 -7.11 -16.77 -31.82
N VAL A 270 -6.63 -15.81 -32.62
CA VAL A 270 -6.74 -14.39 -32.34
C VAL A 270 -8.19 -13.92 -32.21
N MET A 271 -9.09 -14.45 -33.02
CA MET A 271 -10.52 -14.05 -32.97
C MET A 271 -11.19 -14.43 -31.65
N LYS A 272 -10.93 -15.66 -31.18
CA LYS A 272 -11.44 -16.14 -29.90
C LYS A 272 -10.79 -15.37 -28.73
N ALA A 273 -9.49 -15.12 -28.81
CA ALA A 273 -8.80 -14.34 -27.79
C ALA A 273 -9.38 -12.90 -27.66
N ILE A 274 -9.65 -12.23 -28.80
CA ILE A 274 -10.26 -10.89 -28.80
C ILE A 274 -11.70 -10.94 -28.22
N GLU A 275 -12.49 -11.93 -28.61
CA GLU A 275 -13.86 -12.09 -28.09
C GLU A 275 -13.87 -12.26 -26.56
N LEU A 276 -13.04 -13.17 -26.04
CA LEU A 276 -12.92 -13.42 -24.61
C LEU A 276 -12.41 -12.19 -23.86
N LEU A 277 -11.40 -11.50 -24.40
CA LEU A 277 -10.88 -10.28 -23.82
C LEU A 277 -11.95 -9.17 -23.78
N ASN A 278 -12.71 -8.97 -24.85
CA ASN A 278 -13.78 -7.98 -24.90
C ASN A 278 -14.89 -8.30 -23.88
N ASN A 279 -15.29 -9.56 -23.75
CA ASN A 279 -16.30 -9.96 -22.75
C ASN A 279 -15.83 -9.65 -21.33
N ILE A 280 -14.57 -9.97 -21.02
CA ILE A 280 -13.95 -9.65 -19.71
C ILE A 280 -13.92 -8.15 -19.47
N LEU A 281 -13.47 -7.38 -20.46
CA LEU A 281 -13.37 -5.93 -20.35
C LEU A 281 -14.76 -5.28 -20.17
N ILE A 282 -15.78 -5.77 -20.87
CA ILE A 282 -17.17 -5.28 -20.74
C ILE A 282 -17.74 -5.60 -19.35
N GLU A 283 -17.51 -6.81 -18.84
CA GLU A 283 -18.02 -7.23 -17.54
C GLU A 283 -17.28 -6.57 -16.35
N SER A 284 -16.01 -6.25 -16.52
CA SER A 284 -15.15 -5.74 -15.44
C SER A 284 -14.97 -4.22 -15.42
N ILE A 285 -15.25 -3.54 -16.53
CA ILE A 285 -14.93 -2.12 -16.72
C ILE A 285 -16.18 -1.34 -17.13
N SER A 286 -16.51 -0.29 -16.38
CA SER A 286 -17.42 0.72 -16.87
C SER A 286 -16.77 1.43 -18.08
N TYR A 287 -17.49 1.52 -19.18
CA TYR A 287 -17.04 2.03 -20.49
C TYR A 287 -16.31 3.40 -20.46
N TYR A 288 -16.44 4.14 -19.37
CA TYR A 288 -15.89 5.50 -19.22
C TYR A 288 -14.52 5.57 -18.51
N ASP A 289 -14.04 4.48 -17.89
CA ASP A 289 -12.94 4.57 -16.89
C ASP A 289 -11.63 3.89 -17.29
N ALA A 290 -11.53 3.32 -18.50
CA ALA A 290 -10.40 2.47 -18.85
C ALA A 290 -9.20 3.25 -19.38
N LYS A 291 -8.16 3.38 -18.58
CA LYS A 291 -6.82 3.85 -18.99
C LYS A 291 -5.80 2.69 -18.95
N GLY A 292 -4.65 2.87 -19.61
CA GLY A 292 -3.71 1.80 -19.98
C GLY A 292 -3.19 0.89 -18.85
N SER A 293 -3.03 1.36 -17.63
CA SER A 293 -2.51 0.56 -16.50
C SER A 293 -3.55 -0.40 -15.92
N PHE A 294 -4.83 -0.06 -15.98
CA PHE A 294 -5.92 -0.95 -15.60
C PHE A 294 -5.97 -2.17 -16.54
N TYR A 295 -5.83 -1.95 -17.85
CA TYR A 295 -5.72 -3.05 -18.81
C TYR A 295 -4.51 -3.93 -18.56
N HIS A 296 -3.39 -3.35 -18.15
CA HIS A 296 -2.19 -4.09 -17.80
C HIS A 296 -2.41 -5.02 -16.59
N GLY A 297 -2.96 -4.50 -15.50
CA GLY A 297 -3.30 -5.28 -14.29
C GLY A 297 -4.34 -6.37 -14.58
N SER A 298 -5.37 -6.06 -15.36
CA SER A 298 -6.41 -7.01 -15.77
C SER A 298 -5.82 -8.14 -16.62
N LEU A 299 -4.97 -7.83 -17.59
CA LEU A 299 -4.29 -8.82 -18.42
C LEU A 299 -3.32 -9.66 -17.61
N ALA A 300 -2.58 -9.08 -16.67
CA ALA A 300 -1.70 -9.82 -15.78
C ALA A 300 -2.49 -10.82 -14.93
N GLY A 301 -3.63 -10.40 -14.37
CA GLY A 301 -4.54 -11.29 -13.64
C GLY A 301 -5.13 -12.41 -14.49
N LEU A 302 -5.52 -12.10 -15.73
CA LEU A 302 -6.09 -13.03 -16.68
C LEU A 302 -5.10 -14.12 -17.14
N LEU A 303 -3.83 -13.77 -17.26
CA LEU A 303 -2.76 -14.62 -17.81
C LEU A 303 -2.01 -15.42 -16.75
N HIS A 304 -2.31 -15.19 -15.47
CA HIS A 304 -1.67 -15.94 -14.40
C HIS A 304 -2.12 -17.41 -14.40
N ASN A 305 -1.15 -18.30 -14.45
CA ASN A 305 -1.39 -19.75 -14.38
C ASN A 305 -0.14 -20.48 -13.84
N ASP A 306 -0.34 -21.72 -13.38
CA ASP A 306 0.74 -22.53 -12.80
C ASP A 306 1.79 -23.04 -13.81
N ARG A 307 1.48 -23.00 -15.11
CA ARG A 307 2.35 -23.51 -16.18
C ARG A 307 3.38 -22.49 -16.68
N TYR A 308 3.11 -21.19 -16.44
CA TYR A 308 3.94 -20.09 -16.89
C TYR A 308 4.30 -19.15 -15.76
N GLU A 309 5.50 -18.59 -15.83
CA GLU A 309 5.91 -17.46 -15.02
C GLU A 309 5.51 -16.17 -15.74
N LEU A 310 4.71 -15.35 -15.09
CA LEU A 310 4.31 -14.04 -15.58
C LEU A 310 5.33 -13.00 -15.11
N GLN A 311 5.97 -12.32 -16.04
CA GLN A 311 6.83 -11.18 -15.77
C GLN A 311 6.19 -9.89 -16.30
N SER A 312 6.13 -8.87 -15.47
CA SER A 312 5.50 -7.58 -15.75
C SER A 312 6.54 -6.47 -15.71
N ASN A 313 6.51 -5.58 -16.70
CA ASN A 313 7.37 -4.39 -16.78
C ASN A 313 8.88 -4.67 -16.60
N HIS A 314 9.35 -5.79 -17.14
CA HIS A 314 10.74 -6.20 -17.00
C HIS A 314 11.61 -5.64 -18.14
N GLU A 315 12.85 -5.26 -17.80
CA GLU A 315 13.86 -4.85 -18.79
C GLU A 315 14.55 -6.08 -19.34
N ALA A 316 14.40 -6.33 -20.65
CA ALA A 316 15.15 -7.35 -21.37
C ALA A 316 16.19 -6.68 -22.29
N GLY A 317 17.42 -6.56 -21.82
CA GLY A 317 18.50 -5.91 -22.56
C GLY A 317 18.27 -4.39 -22.71
N ARG A 318 18.10 -3.91 -23.95
CA ARG A 318 17.87 -2.48 -24.26
C ARG A 318 16.38 -2.10 -24.38
N ARG A 319 15.45 -3.01 -24.07
CA ARG A 319 14.01 -2.82 -24.31
C ARG A 319 13.21 -3.26 -23.10
N ARG A 320 12.03 -2.69 -22.98
CA ARG A 320 11.05 -3.00 -21.94
C ARG A 320 9.82 -3.60 -22.62
N PHE A 321 9.30 -4.69 -22.08
CA PHE A 321 8.00 -5.26 -22.47
C PHE A 321 7.00 -5.06 -21.34
N ASP A 322 5.72 -5.01 -21.70
CA ASP A 322 4.65 -4.82 -20.71
C ASP A 322 4.40 -6.11 -19.94
N LEU A 323 4.22 -7.24 -20.63
CA LEU A 323 4.01 -8.55 -20.04
C LEU A 323 4.80 -9.62 -20.81
N ALA A 324 5.38 -10.60 -20.11
CA ALA A 324 5.93 -11.81 -20.69
C ALA A 324 5.47 -13.04 -19.93
N LEU A 325 5.11 -14.07 -20.67
CA LEU A 325 4.78 -15.40 -20.17
C LEU A 325 5.94 -16.33 -20.51
N ILE A 326 6.67 -16.77 -19.50
CA ILE A 326 7.82 -17.64 -19.61
C ILE A 326 7.39 -19.05 -19.18
N PRO A 327 7.47 -20.04 -20.07
CA PRO A 327 7.07 -21.40 -19.70
C PRO A 327 8.00 -21.96 -18.63
N ARG A 328 7.41 -22.57 -17.59
CA ARG A 328 8.19 -23.25 -16.52
C ARG A 328 8.82 -24.57 -17.00
N LEU A 329 8.30 -25.12 -18.09
CA LEU A 329 8.86 -26.33 -18.74
C LEU A 329 9.74 -25.94 -19.93
N PRO A 330 10.83 -26.65 -20.19
CA PRO A 330 11.89 -26.24 -21.12
C PRO A 330 11.49 -26.26 -22.61
N PHE A 331 10.30 -26.65 -22.99
CA PHE A 331 9.85 -26.74 -24.41
C PHE A 331 8.52 -26.00 -24.66
N GLY A 332 8.14 -25.07 -23.80
CA GLY A 332 6.94 -24.26 -23.98
C GLY A 332 7.18 -23.04 -24.88
N THR A 333 6.14 -22.55 -25.54
CA THR A 333 6.16 -21.29 -26.30
C THR A 333 6.09 -20.12 -25.32
N GLY A 334 7.09 -19.22 -25.32
CA GLY A 334 7.05 -17.96 -24.59
C GLY A 334 6.17 -16.95 -25.34
N ILE A 335 5.42 -16.13 -24.59
CA ILE A 335 4.54 -15.10 -25.16
C ILE A 335 4.95 -13.74 -24.60
N ILE A 336 5.17 -12.77 -25.49
CA ILE A 336 5.40 -11.37 -25.13
C ILE A 336 4.18 -10.56 -25.55
N ILE A 337 3.66 -9.73 -24.64
CA ILE A 337 2.49 -8.90 -24.89
C ILE A 337 2.90 -7.45 -24.68
N GLU A 338 2.63 -6.62 -25.68
CA GLU A 338 2.72 -5.18 -25.62
C GLU A 338 1.32 -4.57 -25.72
N CYS A 339 0.96 -3.72 -24.74
CA CYS A 339 -0.31 -3.03 -24.70
C CYS A 339 -0.16 -1.61 -25.22
N LYS A 340 -0.94 -1.25 -26.23
CA LYS A 340 -0.95 0.12 -26.76
C LYS A 340 -2.33 0.71 -26.59
N TYR A 341 -2.40 1.87 -25.94
CA TYR A 341 -3.63 2.60 -25.72
C TYR A 341 -3.73 3.80 -26.66
N SER A 342 -4.89 4.00 -27.27
CA SER A 342 -5.22 5.21 -27.99
C SER A 342 -6.70 5.54 -27.84
N ARG A 343 -7.02 6.84 -27.69
CA ARG A 343 -8.41 7.35 -27.68
C ARG A 343 -9.07 7.32 -29.05
N LYS A 344 -8.30 7.20 -30.14
CA LYS A 344 -8.78 7.18 -31.52
C LYS A 344 -8.24 5.93 -32.21
N GLU A 345 -9.12 5.18 -32.81
CA GLU A 345 -8.78 3.94 -33.54
C GLU A 345 -7.75 4.20 -34.68
N SER A 346 -7.87 5.34 -35.35
CA SER A 346 -6.94 5.78 -36.39
C SER A 346 -5.48 5.90 -35.92
N ASP A 347 -5.27 6.18 -34.65
CA ASP A 347 -3.96 6.46 -34.09
C ASP A 347 -3.26 5.17 -33.59
N LEU A 348 -4.03 4.09 -33.35
CA LEU A 348 -3.51 2.80 -32.91
C LEU A 348 -2.53 2.20 -33.90
N PHE A 349 -2.89 2.15 -35.19
CA PHE A 349 -2.03 1.64 -36.26
C PHE A 349 -0.76 2.47 -36.45
N THR A 350 -0.85 3.77 -36.30
CA THR A 350 0.27 4.70 -36.45
C THR A 350 1.26 4.55 -35.29
N LYS A 351 0.77 4.43 -34.06
CA LYS A 351 1.58 4.14 -32.87
C LYS A 351 2.23 2.76 -32.96
N TRP A 352 1.48 1.74 -33.34
CA TRP A 352 2.01 0.40 -33.48
C TRP A 352 3.17 0.33 -34.49
N ARG A 353 3.05 0.94 -35.68
CA ARG A 353 4.11 0.98 -36.69
C ARG A 353 5.38 1.73 -36.26
N ARG A 354 5.23 2.76 -35.40
CA ARG A 354 6.39 3.56 -34.93
C ARG A 354 7.14 2.91 -33.78
N GLU A 355 6.45 2.17 -32.94
CA GLU A 355 6.99 1.68 -31.69
C GLU A 355 7.23 0.16 -31.67
N SER A 356 6.58 -0.61 -32.56
CA SER A 356 6.86 -2.04 -32.73
C SER A 356 8.11 -2.22 -33.60
N PRO A 357 9.18 -2.76 -33.05
CA PRO A 357 10.35 -3.10 -33.89
C PRO A 357 10.00 -4.30 -34.77
N ARG A 358 10.55 -4.31 -35.97
CA ARG A 358 10.62 -5.56 -36.74
C ARG A 358 11.39 -6.56 -35.89
N LEU A 359 10.71 -7.63 -35.44
CA LEU A 359 11.32 -8.83 -34.91
C LEU A 359 12.25 -9.46 -35.93
#